data_3356f9f18429753a81789f5bc47811f5
#
_entry.id   3356f9f18429753a81789f5bc47811f5
#
_cell.length_a   1.000
_cell.length_b   1.000
_cell.length_c   1.000
_cell.angle_alpha   90.00
_cell.angle_beta   90.00
_cell.angle_gamma   90.00
#
_symmetry.space_group_name_H-M   'P 1'
#
loop_
_entity.id
_entity.type
_entity.pdbx_description
1 polymer ?
#
loop_
_entity_poly.entity_id
_entity_poly.type
_entity_poly.pdbx_seq_one_letter_code
_entity_poly.pdbx_strand_id
1 'polypeptide(L)'
;MSFLPPHDSSLFNPLVVLYALAALCLLGFIGLYLWERRSVFVGWLLIATVGLLGTSLGVTAIVAENQILLVLALLIVIVPAILSIFTPLGLTGLFLYSGVRLIVREGFSLTNSLALAAGIALIVGPFFVPGPAENTPLGGVWGTIYFYFSLVLTYFTIYAVGFTVSAVLNLVNFRQQADYVVVLGSGLIGDQVTPLLAGRIDRGIEIYRKNPGSKLIMSGGQGADEEVPEGVAMTRYAVSRGIPEADIIVEDRAVNTRENLLFSYALMPEVAEGKTPKVTVATTSYHLFRALLLARSLGLKCWGVGAPTKVYFAVNAFIREFIGYLSMTRRRHLITLSLCTVLYIALALFVWWMHSAGLVGTGEPM
;
A
#
# COMPACT_ATOMS: atom_id res chain seq x y z
N MET A 1 -36.15 11.52 -46.74
CA MET A 1 -34.87 11.02 -47.32
C MET A 1 -33.80 11.23 -46.27
N SER A 2 -33.46 10.15 -45.58
CA SER A 2 -32.50 10.13 -44.44
C SER A 2 -31.05 9.99 -45.01
N PHE A 3 -30.31 11.06 -44.89
CA PHE A 3 -28.86 11.00 -45.08
C PHE A 3 -28.17 10.68 -43.72
N LEU A 4 -28.25 9.46 -43.31
CA LEU A 4 -27.27 8.92 -42.36
C LEU A 4 -26.24 8.12 -43.21
N PRO A 5 -24.93 8.39 -43.08
CA PRO A 5 -23.93 7.57 -43.73
C PRO A 5 -24.00 6.12 -43.19
N PRO A 6 -23.63 5.10 -44.00
CA PRO A 6 -23.65 3.73 -43.54
C PRO A 6 -22.73 3.57 -42.34
N HIS A 7 -23.18 2.86 -41.34
CA HIS A 7 -22.41 2.43 -40.18
C HIS A 7 -21.21 1.62 -40.70
N ASP A 8 -20.10 2.32 -40.89
CA ASP A 8 -18.82 1.67 -41.14
C ASP A 8 -18.49 0.87 -39.90
N SER A 9 -18.54 -0.46 -40.03
CA SER A 9 -18.12 -1.41 -39.03
C SER A 9 -16.62 -1.32 -38.84
N SER A 10 -16.17 -0.17 -38.30
CA SER A 10 -14.77 -0.03 -37.93
C SER A 10 -14.52 -1.04 -36.79
N LEU A 11 -13.52 -1.87 -36.95
CA LEU A 11 -12.98 -2.83 -35.95
C LEU A 11 -12.62 -2.17 -34.60
N PHE A 12 -12.79 -0.86 -34.48
CA PHE A 12 -12.55 -0.04 -33.31
C PHE A 12 -13.85 0.63 -32.78
N ASN A 13 -14.75 -0.19 -32.26
CA ASN A 13 -15.81 0.37 -31.39
C ASN A 13 -15.16 0.73 -30.05
N PRO A 14 -15.08 2.01 -29.63
CA PRO A 14 -14.43 2.43 -28.37
C PRO A 14 -14.97 1.69 -27.15
N LEU A 15 -16.24 1.31 -27.17
CA LEU A 15 -16.90 0.57 -26.09
C LEU A 15 -16.35 -0.85 -25.98
N VAL A 16 -16.13 -1.55 -27.12
CA VAL A 16 -15.51 -2.87 -27.14
C VAL A 16 -14.09 -2.81 -26.59
N VAL A 17 -13.32 -1.78 -26.95
CA VAL A 17 -11.96 -1.56 -26.42
C VAL A 17 -11.98 -1.35 -24.92
N LEU A 18 -12.91 -0.55 -24.39
CA LEU A 18 -13.04 -0.31 -22.94
C LEU A 18 -13.35 -1.61 -22.18
N TYR A 19 -14.30 -2.41 -22.65
CA TYR A 19 -14.61 -3.69 -22.03
C TYR A 19 -13.46 -4.71 -22.14
N ALA A 20 -12.75 -4.74 -23.27
CA ALA A 20 -11.59 -5.60 -23.44
C ALA A 20 -10.47 -5.23 -22.46
N LEU A 21 -10.19 -3.93 -22.27
CA LEU A 21 -9.23 -3.45 -21.29
C LEU A 21 -9.67 -3.76 -19.85
N ALA A 22 -10.95 -3.58 -19.53
CA ALA A 22 -11.50 -3.93 -18.22
C ALA A 22 -11.35 -5.43 -17.94
N ALA A 23 -11.68 -6.28 -18.91
CA ALA A 23 -11.52 -7.73 -18.81
C ALA A 23 -10.05 -8.13 -18.65
N LEU A 24 -9.13 -7.51 -19.38
CA LEU A 24 -7.69 -7.75 -19.28
C LEU A 24 -7.18 -7.37 -17.87
N CYS A 25 -7.58 -6.21 -17.34
CA CYS A 25 -7.22 -5.80 -15.99
C CYS A 25 -7.80 -6.75 -14.93
N LEU A 26 -9.05 -7.20 -15.08
CA LEU A 26 -9.69 -8.15 -14.19
C LEU A 26 -8.96 -9.50 -14.18
N LEU A 27 -8.65 -10.03 -15.35
CA LEU A 27 -7.89 -11.29 -15.48
C LEU A 27 -6.49 -11.15 -14.89
N GLY A 28 -5.83 -10.02 -15.13
CA GLY A 28 -4.55 -9.69 -14.52
C GLY A 28 -4.63 -9.59 -13.00
N PHE A 29 -5.69 -8.95 -12.47
CA PHE A 29 -5.96 -8.89 -11.04
C PHE A 29 -6.16 -10.27 -10.43
N ILE A 30 -7.07 -11.07 -10.99
CA ILE A 30 -7.37 -12.42 -10.49
C ILE A 30 -6.10 -13.29 -10.56
N GLY A 31 -5.41 -13.31 -11.70
CA GLY A 31 -4.19 -14.09 -11.87
C GLY A 31 -3.10 -13.72 -10.87
N LEU A 32 -2.82 -12.41 -10.72
CA LEU A 32 -1.80 -11.95 -9.78
C LEU A 32 -2.23 -12.16 -8.31
N TYR A 33 -3.51 -11.95 -7.99
CA TYR A 33 -4.04 -12.16 -6.64
C TYR A 33 -3.97 -13.64 -6.20
N LEU A 34 -4.22 -14.56 -7.12
CA LEU A 34 -4.17 -16.00 -6.84
C LEU A 34 -2.73 -16.54 -6.80
N TRP A 35 -1.84 -16.01 -7.63
CA TRP A 35 -0.45 -16.47 -7.73
C TRP A 35 0.44 -15.79 -6.70
N GLU A 36 0.46 -14.42 -6.66
CA GLU A 36 1.38 -13.65 -5.81
C GLU A 36 0.73 -12.35 -5.32
N ARG A 37 -0.20 -12.49 -4.38
CA ARG A 37 -0.95 -11.36 -3.82
C ARG A 37 -0.08 -10.35 -3.04
N ARG A 38 1.16 -10.73 -2.68
CA ARG A 38 2.13 -9.88 -1.99
C ARG A 38 2.79 -8.91 -2.98
N SER A 39 1.97 -8.09 -3.64
CA SER A 39 2.39 -7.12 -4.65
C SER A 39 1.53 -5.87 -4.62
N VAL A 40 2.14 -4.70 -4.74
CA VAL A 40 1.42 -3.42 -4.88
C VAL A 40 0.63 -3.35 -6.19
N PHE A 41 1.05 -4.10 -7.22
CA PHE A 41 0.34 -4.19 -8.50
C PHE A 41 -1.08 -4.77 -8.38
N VAL A 42 -1.34 -5.62 -7.37
CA VAL A 42 -2.68 -6.15 -7.10
C VAL A 42 -3.68 -5.02 -6.83
N GLY A 43 -3.28 -4.05 -6.00
CA GLY A 43 -4.11 -2.87 -5.72
C GLY A 43 -4.35 -2.02 -6.96
N TRP A 44 -3.32 -1.78 -7.77
CA TRP A 44 -3.47 -1.01 -9.01
C TRP A 44 -4.37 -1.69 -10.03
N LEU A 45 -4.23 -3.00 -10.21
CA LEU A 45 -5.09 -3.77 -11.12
C LEU A 45 -6.55 -3.75 -10.67
N LEU A 46 -6.81 -3.85 -9.37
CA LEU A 46 -8.17 -3.73 -8.84
C LEU A 46 -8.76 -2.34 -9.13
N ILE A 47 -8.01 -1.27 -8.83
CA ILE A 47 -8.45 0.11 -9.09
C ILE A 47 -8.72 0.33 -10.58
N ALA A 48 -7.80 -0.13 -11.45
CA ALA A 48 -7.96 -0.03 -12.90
C ALA A 48 -9.18 -0.82 -13.39
N THR A 49 -9.41 -2.02 -12.85
CA THR A 49 -10.58 -2.85 -13.19
C THR A 49 -11.88 -2.14 -12.82
N VAL A 50 -11.98 -1.62 -11.59
CA VAL A 50 -13.18 -0.92 -11.13
C VAL A 50 -13.43 0.36 -11.94
N GLY A 51 -12.39 1.14 -12.20
CA GLY A 51 -12.48 2.35 -13.00
C GLY A 51 -12.93 2.09 -14.44
N LEU A 52 -12.29 1.13 -15.11
CA LEU A 52 -12.63 0.75 -16.50
C LEU A 52 -14.03 0.16 -16.61
N LEU A 53 -14.43 -0.72 -15.68
CA LEU A 53 -15.79 -1.27 -15.66
C LEU A 53 -16.83 -0.18 -15.41
N GLY A 54 -16.60 0.72 -14.46
CA GLY A 54 -17.49 1.83 -14.20
C GLY A 54 -17.67 2.75 -15.43
N THR A 55 -16.55 3.10 -16.08
CA THR A 55 -16.56 3.90 -17.32
C THR A 55 -17.29 3.16 -18.46
N SER A 56 -17.00 1.87 -18.67
CA SER A 56 -17.65 1.07 -19.71
C SER A 56 -19.17 0.97 -19.52
N LEU A 57 -19.60 0.71 -18.27
CA LEU A 57 -21.02 0.67 -17.92
C LEU A 57 -21.69 2.05 -18.10
N GLY A 58 -21.01 3.14 -17.73
CA GLY A 58 -21.51 4.49 -17.91
C GLY A 58 -21.73 4.84 -19.38
N VAL A 59 -20.73 4.55 -20.23
CA VAL A 59 -20.87 4.76 -21.69
C VAL A 59 -21.98 3.90 -22.27
N THR A 60 -22.07 2.62 -21.87
CA THR A 60 -23.15 1.73 -22.32
C THR A 60 -24.52 2.24 -21.91
N ALA A 61 -24.66 2.73 -20.67
CA ALA A 61 -25.90 3.26 -20.14
C ALA A 61 -26.40 4.49 -20.92
N ILE A 62 -25.46 5.38 -21.28
CA ILE A 62 -25.75 6.58 -22.08
C ILE A 62 -26.18 6.19 -23.52
N VAL A 63 -25.40 5.30 -24.16
CA VAL A 63 -25.68 4.88 -25.54
C VAL A 63 -26.97 4.08 -25.66
N ALA A 64 -27.28 3.24 -24.67
CA ALA A 64 -28.51 2.41 -24.64
C ALA A 64 -29.72 3.13 -24.05
N GLU A 65 -29.58 4.37 -23.63
CA GLU A 65 -30.62 5.16 -22.92
C GLU A 65 -31.26 4.41 -21.74
N ASN A 66 -30.48 3.51 -21.11
CA ASN A 66 -30.97 2.64 -20.04
C ASN A 66 -30.73 3.26 -18.66
N GLN A 67 -31.81 3.73 -18.04
CA GLN A 67 -31.76 4.42 -16.74
C GLN A 67 -31.23 3.54 -15.60
N ILE A 68 -31.53 2.24 -15.61
CA ILE A 68 -31.05 1.32 -14.56
C ILE A 68 -29.52 1.15 -14.65
N LEU A 69 -29.00 0.93 -15.86
CA LEU A 69 -27.55 0.85 -16.07
C LEU A 69 -26.86 2.18 -15.75
N LEU A 70 -27.51 3.31 -16.06
CA LEU A 70 -27.00 4.63 -15.72
C LEU A 70 -26.88 4.80 -14.20
N VAL A 71 -27.92 4.44 -13.45
CA VAL A 71 -27.87 4.51 -11.98
C VAL A 71 -26.78 3.62 -11.42
N LEU A 72 -26.61 2.39 -11.91
CA LEU A 72 -25.54 1.49 -11.49
C LEU A 72 -24.14 2.06 -11.81
N ALA A 73 -23.95 2.57 -13.02
CA ALA A 73 -22.70 3.21 -13.41
C ALA A 73 -22.40 4.45 -12.56
N LEU A 74 -23.41 5.28 -12.30
CA LEU A 74 -23.29 6.46 -11.44
C LEU A 74 -22.92 6.06 -10.00
N LEU A 75 -23.49 4.99 -9.46
CA LEU A 75 -23.10 4.49 -8.13
C LEU A 75 -21.64 4.05 -8.09
N ILE A 76 -21.16 3.37 -9.13
CA ILE A 76 -19.75 2.91 -9.24
C ILE A 76 -18.80 4.11 -9.37
N VAL A 77 -19.21 5.20 -10.01
CA VAL A 77 -18.37 6.37 -10.26
C VAL A 77 -18.60 7.49 -9.23
N ILE A 78 -19.84 7.83 -8.95
CA ILE A 78 -20.19 8.96 -8.06
C ILE A 78 -19.83 8.66 -6.61
N VAL A 79 -20.07 7.44 -6.13
CA VAL A 79 -19.74 7.11 -4.73
C VAL A 79 -18.25 7.27 -4.48
N PRO A 80 -17.32 6.66 -5.27
CA PRO A 80 -15.90 6.94 -5.15
C PRO A 80 -15.53 8.42 -5.38
N ALA A 81 -16.20 9.13 -6.31
CA ALA A 81 -15.96 10.54 -6.57
C ALA A 81 -16.34 11.41 -5.37
N ILE A 82 -17.52 11.20 -4.79
CA ILE A 82 -17.94 11.90 -3.56
C ILE A 82 -16.99 11.57 -2.42
N LEU A 83 -16.67 10.29 -2.24
CA LEU A 83 -15.68 9.87 -1.24
C LEU A 83 -14.33 10.55 -1.49
N SER A 84 -13.89 10.72 -2.73
CA SER A 84 -12.62 11.39 -3.05
C SER A 84 -12.62 12.88 -2.71
N ILE A 85 -13.77 13.56 -2.80
CA ILE A 85 -13.92 14.97 -2.40
C ILE A 85 -13.82 15.11 -0.87
N PHE A 86 -14.48 14.23 -0.13
CA PHE A 86 -14.46 14.25 1.34
C PHE A 86 -13.24 13.58 1.95
N THR A 87 -12.55 12.71 1.20
CA THR A 87 -11.35 12.00 1.66
C THR A 87 -10.24 12.95 2.14
N PRO A 88 -9.87 14.04 1.45
CA PRO A 88 -8.84 14.97 1.95
C PRO A 88 -9.22 15.58 3.30
N LEU A 89 -10.47 16.01 3.50
CA LEU A 89 -10.94 16.54 4.78
C LEU A 89 -10.95 15.47 5.87
N GLY A 90 -11.48 14.28 5.56
CA GLY A 90 -11.50 13.14 6.47
C GLY A 90 -10.09 12.67 6.83
N LEU A 91 -9.18 12.58 5.86
CA LEU A 91 -7.79 12.23 6.09
C LEU A 91 -7.06 13.29 6.92
N THR A 92 -7.29 14.57 6.64
CA THR A 92 -6.73 15.67 7.44
C THR A 92 -7.17 15.56 8.89
N GLY A 93 -8.47 15.42 9.14
CA GLY A 93 -9.01 15.24 10.48
C GLY A 93 -8.47 13.98 11.17
N LEU A 94 -8.40 12.86 10.45
CA LEU A 94 -7.85 11.60 10.95
C LEU A 94 -6.35 11.72 11.27
N PHE A 95 -5.57 12.38 10.43
CA PHE A 95 -4.13 12.56 10.64
C PHE A 95 -3.86 13.50 11.82
N LEU A 96 -4.58 14.61 11.94
CA LEU A 96 -4.45 15.52 13.06
C LEU A 96 -4.85 14.83 14.38
N TYR A 97 -6.03 14.19 14.41
CA TYR A 97 -6.49 13.45 15.59
C TYR A 97 -5.50 12.36 16.00
N SER A 98 -5.05 11.55 15.03
CA SER A 98 -4.13 10.44 15.32
C SER A 98 -2.78 10.93 15.78
N GLY A 99 -2.24 11.98 15.13
CA GLY A 99 -0.93 12.55 15.47
C GLY A 99 -0.93 13.19 16.86
N VAL A 100 -1.92 14.04 17.16
CA VAL A 100 -2.05 14.65 18.49
C VAL A 100 -2.23 13.56 19.56
N ARG A 101 -3.14 12.62 19.36
CA ARG A 101 -3.42 11.58 20.32
C ARG A 101 -2.24 10.65 20.58
N LEU A 102 -1.44 10.37 19.52
CA LEU A 102 -0.23 9.56 19.64
C LEU A 102 0.84 10.28 20.47
N ILE A 103 1.10 11.57 20.17
CA ILE A 103 2.09 12.38 20.91
C ILE A 103 1.71 12.50 22.38
N VAL A 104 0.43 12.73 22.68
CA VAL A 104 -0.06 12.86 24.07
C VAL A 104 0.07 11.55 24.85
N ARG A 105 -0.09 10.39 24.20
CA ARG A 105 -0.08 9.09 24.88
C ARG A 105 1.28 8.40 24.91
N GLU A 106 2.06 8.53 23.85
CA GLU A 106 3.31 7.80 23.64
C GLU A 106 4.54 8.71 23.66
N GLY A 107 4.31 10.03 23.87
CA GLY A 107 5.37 11.04 23.88
C GLY A 107 5.75 11.55 22.48
N PHE A 108 6.45 12.69 22.46
CA PHE A 108 6.93 13.31 21.24
C PHE A 108 8.16 12.56 20.70
N SER A 109 8.12 12.18 19.44
CA SER A 109 9.26 11.74 18.64
C SER A 109 9.01 12.08 17.18
N LEU A 110 10.07 12.14 16.36
CA LEU A 110 9.92 12.37 14.92
C LEU A 110 9.03 11.30 14.27
N THR A 111 9.15 10.06 14.69
CA THR A 111 8.31 8.96 14.19
C THR A 111 6.86 9.06 14.64
N ASN A 112 6.58 9.57 15.84
CA ASN A 112 5.22 9.76 16.35
C ASN A 112 4.52 10.99 15.76
N SER A 113 5.28 11.95 15.20
CA SER A 113 4.73 13.18 14.61
C SER A 113 4.39 13.08 13.12
N LEU A 114 4.64 11.93 12.45
CA LEU A 114 4.42 11.77 11.01
C LEU A 114 2.98 12.05 10.58
N ALA A 115 2.00 11.52 11.30
CA ALA A 115 0.59 11.77 10.99
C ALA A 115 0.22 13.24 11.21
N LEU A 116 0.70 13.87 12.31
CA LEU A 116 0.47 15.28 12.57
C LEU A 116 1.07 16.15 11.46
N ALA A 117 2.31 15.88 11.06
CA ALA A 117 2.99 16.58 9.97
C ALA A 117 2.24 16.43 8.64
N ALA A 118 1.76 15.22 8.32
CA ALA A 118 0.93 14.98 7.13
C ALA A 118 -0.38 15.76 7.17
N GLY A 119 -1.08 15.79 8.32
CA GLY A 119 -2.31 16.56 8.49
C GLY A 119 -2.09 18.08 8.34
N ILE A 120 -1.01 18.60 8.92
CA ILE A 120 -0.63 20.02 8.75
C ILE A 120 -0.28 20.31 7.28
N ALA A 121 0.48 19.45 6.63
CA ALA A 121 0.85 19.61 5.22
C ALA A 121 -0.37 19.64 4.29
N LEU A 122 -1.41 18.87 4.57
CA LEU A 122 -2.68 18.91 3.81
C LEU A 122 -3.44 20.23 3.97
N ILE A 123 -3.32 20.92 5.13
CA ILE A 123 -3.95 22.22 5.35
C ILE A 123 -3.11 23.33 4.72
N VAL A 124 -1.82 23.31 4.97
CA VAL A 124 -0.92 24.43 4.66
C VAL A 124 -0.45 24.38 3.20
N GLY A 125 -0.25 23.15 2.67
CA GLY A 125 0.27 22.93 1.31
C GLY A 125 -0.46 23.71 0.22
N PRO A 126 -1.80 23.73 0.16
CA PRO A 126 -2.55 24.49 -0.85
C PRO A 126 -2.25 25.99 -0.88
N PHE A 127 -1.84 26.59 0.24
CA PHE A 127 -1.52 28.02 0.30
C PHE A 127 -0.17 28.36 -0.35
N PHE A 128 0.70 27.37 -0.53
CA PHE A 128 1.98 27.54 -1.25
C PHE A 128 1.88 27.21 -2.74
N VAL A 129 0.67 26.89 -3.23
CA VAL A 129 0.42 26.65 -4.65
C VAL A 129 0.35 28.02 -5.34
N PRO A 130 1.33 28.40 -6.21
CA PRO A 130 1.22 29.63 -6.98
C PRO A 130 0.01 29.52 -7.90
N GLY A 131 -0.79 30.57 -7.95
CA GLY A 131 -1.82 30.68 -8.98
C GLY A 131 -1.20 30.57 -10.39
N PRO A 132 -1.95 30.14 -11.41
CA PRO A 132 -1.46 30.15 -12.77
C PRO A 132 -0.98 31.58 -13.09
N ALA A 133 0.29 31.74 -13.44
CA ALA A 133 0.78 33.02 -13.94
C ALA A 133 0.11 33.24 -15.30
N GLU A 134 -0.82 34.18 -15.34
CA GLU A 134 -1.48 34.60 -16.56
C GLU A 134 -0.41 35.04 -17.57
N ASN A 135 -0.50 34.56 -18.81
CA ASN A 135 0.29 34.97 -19.98
C ASN A 135 1.63 34.29 -20.31
N THR A 136 1.91 33.10 -19.79
CA THR A 136 3.02 32.30 -20.34
C THR A 136 2.61 30.85 -20.64
N PRO A 137 3.14 30.18 -21.69
CA PRO A 137 2.74 28.85 -22.09
C PRO A 137 2.86 27.77 -20.98
N LEU A 138 3.71 28.00 -19.99
CA LEU A 138 3.90 27.13 -18.81
C LEU A 138 3.84 27.90 -17.49
N GLY A 139 3.18 29.08 -17.43
CA GLY A 139 3.12 29.88 -16.21
C GLY A 139 4.47 30.42 -15.73
N GLY A 140 5.45 30.54 -16.64
CA GLY A 140 6.83 30.90 -16.31
C GLY A 140 7.58 29.81 -15.53
N VAL A 141 8.74 30.16 -14.99
CA VAL A 141 9.61 29.23 -14.24
C VAL A 141 8.88 28.62 -13.04
N TRP A 142 8.11 29.41 -12.31
CA TRP A 142 7.37 28.95 -11.14
C TRP A 142 6.26 27.94 -11.48
N GLY A 143 5.53 28.16 -12.58
CA GLY A 143 4.53 27.23 -13.07
C GLY A 143 5.15 25.88 -13.49
N THR A 144 6.33 25.93 -14.14
CA THR A 144 7.09 24.73 -14.51
C THR A 144 7.54 23.94 -13.27
N ILE A 145 8.09 24.62 -12.27
CA ILE A 145 8.49 24.00 -11.00
C ILE A 145 7.29 23.39 -10.29
N TYR A 146 6.19 24.14 -10.16
CA TYR A 146 4.98 23.67 -9.53
C TYR A 146 4.40 22.43 -10.23
N PHE A 147 4.32 22.44 -11.56
CA PHE A 147 3.82 21.31 -12.33
C PHE A 147 4.70 20.06 -12.10
N TYR A 148 6.04 20.23 -12.09
CA TYR A 148 6.95 19.14 -11.77
C TYR A 148 6.70 18.55 -10.38
N PHE A 149 6.62 19.38 -9.35
CA PHE A 149 6.31 18.90 -7.99
C PHE A 149 4.94 18.21 -7.91
N SER A 150 3.94 18.71 -8.64
CA SER A 150 2.62 18.08 -8.72
C SER A 150 2.69 16.68 -9.35
N LEU A 151 3.52 16.50 -10.40
CA LEU A 151 3.77 15.19 -10.99
C LEU A 151 4.44 14.23 -10.00
N VAL A 152 5.44 14.70 -9.26
CA VAL A 152 6.12 13.89 -8.23
C VAL A 152 5.17 13.51 -7.11
N LEU A 153 4.34 14.45 -6.64
CA LEU A 153 3.32 14.19 -5.62
C LEU A 153 2.29 13.17 -6.12
N THR A 154 1.81 13.33 -7.35
CA THR A 154 0.88 12.40 -8.01
C THR A 154 1.49 11.00 -8.10
N TYR A 155 2.76 10.90 -8.50
CA TYR A 155 3.48 9.63 -8.54
C TYR A 155 3.47 8.91 -7.19
N PHE A 156 3.85 9.59 -6.09
CA PHE A 156 3.83 8.99 -4.76
C PHE A 156 2.41 8.69 -4.26
N THR A 157 1.43 9.52 -4.62
CA THR A 157 0.02 9.27 -4.30
C THR A 157 -0.49 7.99 -4.96
N ILE A 158 -0.17 7.75 -6.22
CA ILE A 158 -0.51 6.50 -6.93
C ILE A 158 0.10 5.30 -6.21
N TYR A 159 1.36 5.38 -5.79
CA TYR A 159 2.00 4.32 -5.01
C TYR A 159 1.35 4.13 -3.63
N ALA A 160 1.01 5.21 -2.93
CA ALA A 160 0.35 5.14 -1.63
C ALA A 160 -1.03 4.47 -1.73
N VAL A 161 -1.83 4.84 -2.74
CA VAL A 161 -3.14 4.23 -2.98
C VAL A 161 -3.01 2.74 -3.32
N GLY A 162 -2.11 2.38 -4.24
CA GLY A 162 -1.86 0.97 -4.59
C GLY A 162 -1.35 0.16 -3.40
N PHE A 163 -0.45 0.72 -2.59
CA PHE A 163 0.03 0.10 -1.35
C PHE A 163 -1.12 -0.11 -0.36
N THR A 164 -1.97 0.90 -0.15
CA THR A 164 -3.11 0.84 0.78
C THR A 164 -4.10 -0.23 0.38
N VAL A 165 -4.53 -0.25 -0.88
CA VAL A 165 -5.48 -1.26 -1.39
C VAL A 165 -4.88 -2.67 -1.28
N SER A 166 -3.61 -2.84 -1.68
CA SER A 166 -2.94 -4.14 -1.57
C SER A 166 -2.77 -4.58 -0.10
N ALA A 167 -2.49 -3.64 0.81
CA ALA A 167 -2.40 -3.93 2.24
C ALA A 167 -3.75 -4.42 2.78
N VAL A 168 -4.85 -3.73 2.46
CA VAL A 168 -6.21 -4.14 2.86
C VAL A 168 -6.57 -5.52 2.31
N LEU A 169 -6.28 -5.79 1.03
CA LEU A 169 -6.51 -7.11 0.43
C LEU A 169 -5.72 -8.22 1.11
N ASN A 170 -4.54 -7.92 1.66
CA ASN A 170 -3.72 -8.90 2.38
C ASN A 170 -4.14 -9.11 3.84
N LEU A 171 -4.99 -8.25 4.43
CA LEU A 171 -5.58 -8.50 5.74
C LEU A 171 -6.61 -9.65 5.70
N VAL A 172 -7.25 -9.87 4.56
CA VAL A 172 -8.20 -10.96 4.37
C VAL A 172 -7.45 -12.21 3.96
N ASN A 173 -7.30 -13.15 4.88
CA ASN A 173 -6.65 -14.44 4.63
C ASN A 173 -7.66 -15.59 4.72
N PHE A 174 -8.00 -16.16 3.55
CA PHE A 174 -8.89 -17.34 3.46
C PHE A 174 -8.13 -18.67 3.67
N ARG A 175 -6.80 -18.68 3.48
CA ARG A 175 -5.97 -19.86 3.66
C ARG A 175 -5.33 -19.81 5.04
N GLN A 176 -5.86 -20.56 5.99
CA GLN A 176 -5.38 -20.63 7.36
C GLN A 176 -4.60 -21.92 7.66
N GLN A 177 -4.10 -22.60 6.63
CA GLN A 177 -3.27 -23.80 6.81
C GLN A 177 -1.81 -23.39 7.08
N ALA A 178 -1.23 -23.92 8.16
CA ALA A 178 0.15 -23.64 8.54
C ALA A 178 0.79 -24.88 9.17
N ASP A 179 1.99 -25.25 8.70
CA ASP A 179 2.88 -26.15 9.38
C ASP A 179 3.68 -25.39 10.45
N TYR A 180 4.00 -24.12 10.16
CA TYR A 180 4.65 -23.19 11.07
C TYR A 180 3.94 -21.84 11.12
N VAL A 181 3.82 -21.31 12.34
CA VAL A 181 3.34 -19.95 12.59
C VAL A 181 4.48 -19.11 13.15
N VAL A 182 5.02 -18.20 12.36
CA VAL A 182 6.11 -17.29 12.76
C VAL A 182 5.52 -16.02 13.34
N VAL A 183 5.73 -15.77 14.62
CA VAL A 183 5.31 -14.53 15.30
C VAL A 183 6.49 -13.58 15.34
N LEU A 184 6.34 -12.40 14.70
CA LEU A 184 7.39 -11.40 14.65
C LEU A 184 7.41 -10.53 15.91
N GLY A 185 8.57 -10.31 16.48
CA GLY A 185 8.82 -9.41 17.59
C GLY A 185 8.51 -7.93 17.28
N SER A 186 8.35 -7.11 18.31
CA SER A 186 8.08 -5.66 18.20
C SER A 186 8.58 -4.82 19.36
N GLY A 187 9.47 -5.36 20.15
CA GLY A 187 10.05 -4.72 21.34
C GLY A 187 9.39 -5.13 22.65
N LEU A 188 10.21 -5.17 23.70
CA LEU A 188 9.82 -5.37 25.08
C LEU A 188 9.89 -4.05 25.87
N ILE A 189 9.41 -4.08 27.10
CA ILE A 189 9.69 -3.07 28.13
C ILE A 189 10.39 -3.82 29.28
N GLY A 190 11.72 -3.73 29.35
CA GLY A 190 12.54 -4.60 30.19
C GLY A 190 12.43 -6.05 29.72
N ASP A 191 11.82 -6.93 30.51
CA ASP A 191 11.53 -8.33 30.17
C ASP A 191 10.04 -8.57 29.82
N GLN A 192 9.20 -7.52 29.87
CA GLN A 192 7.75 -7.64 29.74
C GLN A 192 7.26 -7.50 28.31
N VAL A 193 6.37 -8.42 27.91
CA VAL A 193 5.68 -8.38 26.63
C VAL A 193 4.74 -7.18 26.58
N THR A 194 4.95 -6.27 25.61
CA THR A 194 4.08 -5.10 25.40
C THR A 194 2.68 -5.53 24.93
N PRO A 195 1.62 -4.70 25.15
CA PRO A 195 0.29 -5.01 24.62
C PRO A 195 0.25 -5.23 23.10
N LEU A 196 1.15 -4.56 22.35
CA LEU A 196 1.28 -4.71 20.90
C LEU A 196 1.84 -6.09 20.54
N LEU A 197 2.88 -6.52 21.25
CA LEU A 197 3.51 -7.83 21.07
C LEU A 197 2.58 -8.95 21.53
N ALA A 198 1.89 -8.79 22.67
CA ALA A 198 0.87 -9.72 23.12
C ALA A 198 -0.21 -9.97 22.06
N GLY A 199 -0.69 -8.91 21.40
CA GLY A 199 -1.65 -9.04 20.31
C GLY A 199 -1.13 -9.87 19.13
N ARG A 200 0.18 -9.74 18.79
CA ARG A 200 0.81 -10.58 17.73
C ARG A 200 0.87 -12.04 18.14
N ILE A 201 1.27 -12.30 19.40
CA ILE A 201 1.37 -13.65 19.95
C ILE A 201 -0.02 -14.30 19.98
N ASP A 202 -1.03 -13.61 20.54
CA ASP A 202 -2.41 -14.10 20.59
C ASP A 202 -2.96 -14.42 19.20
N ARG A 203 -2.64 -13.58 18.18
CA ARG A 203 -3.00 -13.85 16.80
C ARG A 203 -2.28 -15.07 16.23
N GLY A 204 -1.03 -15.27 16.56
CA GLY A 204 -0.28 -16.48 16.21
C GLY A 204 -0.87 -17.73 16.85
N ILE A 205 -1.20 -17.66 18.15
CA ILE A 205 -1.87 -18.74 18.90
C ILE A 205 -3.21 -19.12 18.27
N GLU A 206 -3.99 -18.14 17.81
CA GLU A 206 -5.25 -18.42 17.11
C GLU A 206 -5.05 -19.30 15.87
N ILE A 207 -4.02 -18.99 15.06
CA ILE A 207 -3.69 -19.78 13.86
C ILE A 207 -3.15 -21.16 14.24
N TYR A 208 -2.27 -21.24 15.22
CA TYR A 208 -1.75 -22.50 15.74
C TYR A 208 -2.88 -23.45 16.17
N ARG A 209 -3.85 -22.96 16.97
CA ARG A 209 -5.00 -23.76 17.43
C ARG A 209 -5.90 -24.26 16.28
N LYS A 210 -5.93 -23.55 15.15
CA LYS A 210 -6.64 -23.98 13.93
C LYS A 210 -5.88 -25.00 13.10
N ASN A 211 -4.60 -25.23 13.42
CA ASN A 211 -3.72 -26.12 12.67
C ASN A 211 -3.04 -27.14 13.62
N PRO A 212 -3.78 -28.20 14.04
CA PRO A 212 -3.20 -29.24 14.89
C PRO A 212 -1.92 -29.84 14.29
N GLY A 213 -0.87 -29.94 15.09
CA GLY A 213 0.44 -30.43 14.66
C GLY A 213 1.37 -29.34 14.10
N SER A 214 0.91 -28.09 13.95
CA SER A 214 1.78 -26.97 13.60
C SER A 214 2.71 -26.58 14.77
N LYS A 215 3.79 -25.85 14.46
CA LYS A 215 4.71 -25.28 15.47
C LYS A 215 4.63 -23.76 15.45
N LEU A 216 4.82 -23.14 16.63
CA LEU A 216 4.98 -21.70 16.78
C LEU A 216 6.48 -21.35 16.79
N ILE A 217 6.89 -20.40 15.97
CA ILE A 217 8.24 -19.82 16.02
C ILE A 217 8.11 -18.40 16.59
N MET A 218 8.67 -18.19 17.77
CA MET A 218 8.74 -16.89 18.44
C MET A 218 10.04 -16.21 18.04
N SER A 219 9.96 -15.19 17.18
CA SER A 219 11.13 -14.61 16.53
C SER A 219 11.36 -13.16 16.92
N GLY A 220 12.52 -12.92 17.55
CA GLY A 220 13.04 -11.63 17.95
C GLY A 220 14.22 -11.76 18.91
N GLY A 221 15.30 -11.07 18.58
CA GLY A 221 16.50 -10.99 19.41
C GLY A 221 16.34 -9.96 20.53
N GLN A 222 17.44 -9.61 21.17
CA GLN A 222 17.47 -8.67 22.29
C GLN A 222 17.76 -7.26 21.79
N GLY A 223 16.87 -6.33 22.06
CA GLY A 223 17.08 -4.90 21.86
C GLY A 223 18.01 -4.29 22.90
N ALA A 224 18.51 -3.07 22.66
CA ALA A 224 19.47 -2.40 23.54
C ALA A 224 18.90 -2.10 24.93
N ASP A 225 17.60 -1.89 25.04
CA ASP A 225 16.89 -1.56 26.28
C ASP A 225 16.10 -2.76 26.85
N GLU A 226 16.39 -3.98 26.39
CA GLU A 226 15.70 -5.19 26.78
C GLU A 226 16.60 -6.06 27.67
N GLU A 227 15.99 -6.72 28.67
CA GLU A 227 16.71 -7.59 29.61
C GLU A 227 16.90 -9.02 29.08
N VAL A 228 16.00 -9.44 28.16
CA VAL A 228 15.99 -10.75 27.53
C VAL A 228 15.66 -10.63 26.05
N PRO A 229 16.03 -11.62 25.22
CA PRO A 229 15.58 -11.66 23.82
C PRO A 229 14.05 -11.70 23.73
N GLU A 230 13.47 -10.99 22.72
CA GLU A 230 12.02 -10.96 22.50
C GLU A 230 11.45 -12.38 22.35
N GLY A 231 12.10 -13.25 21.56
CA GLY A 231 11.67 -14.64 21.36
C GLY A 231 11.50 -15.42 22.64
N VAL A 232 12.37 -15.18 23.65
CA VAL A 232 12.29 -15.82 24.99
C VAL A 232 11.07 -15.28 25.76
N ALA A 233 10.90 -13.96 25.82
CA ALA A 233 9.75 -13.36 26.49
C ALA A 233 8.41 -13.76 25.86
N MET A 234 8.37 -13.80 24.51
CA MET A 234 7.21 -14.26 23.73
C MET A 234 6.87 -15.72 24.05
N THR A 235 7.87 -16.57 24.20
CA THR A 235 7.69 -17.99 24.57
C THR A 235 7.08 -18.12 25.95
N ARG A 236 7.60 -17.41 26.95
CA ARG A 236 7.01 -17.37 28.33
C ARG A 236 5.55 -16.97 28.29
N TYR A 237 5.23 -15.94 27.50
CA TYR A 237 3.85 -15.47 27.31
C TYR A 237 2.98 -16.55 26.67
N ALA A 238 3.44 -17.22 25.60
CA ALA A 238 2.65 -18.26 24.92
C ALA A 238 2.41 -19.47 25.82
N VAL A 239 3.40 -19.89 26.61
CA VAL A 239 3.24 -20.96 27.62
C VAL A 239 2.20 -20.56 28.67
N SER A 240 2.19 -19.30 29.16
CA SER A 240 1.16 -18.79 30.08
C SER A 240 -0.24 -18.81 29.47
N ARG A 241 -0.36 -18.81 28.12
CA ARG A 241 -1.61 -18.96 27.36
C ARG A 241 -2.00 -20.42 27.09
N GLY A 242 -1.25 -21.38 27.68
CA GLY A 242 -1.54 -22.81 27.59
C GLY A 242 -1.00 -23.49 26.34
N ILE A 243 0.01 -22.90 25.69
CA ILE A 243 0.69 -23.57 24.55
C ILE A 243 1.79 -24.46 25.13
N PRO A 244 1.86 -25.76 24.71
CA PRO A 244 2.92 -26.65 25.10
C PRO A 244 4.30 -26.11 24.66
N GLU A 245 5.27 -26.07 25.54
CA GLU A 245 6.62 -25.58 25.24
C GLU A 245 7.27 -26.40 24.11
N ALA A 246 7.00 -27.71 24.03
CA ALA A 246 7.45 -28.60 22.97
C ALA A 246 6.96 -28.20 21.56
N ASP A 247 5.92 -27.34 21.46
CA ASP A 247 5.38 -26.83 20.19
C ASP A 247 5.92 -25.45 19.85
N ILE A 248 6.80 -24.88 20.70
CA ILE A 248 7.38 -23.56 20.49
C ILE A 248 8.85 -23.69 20.09
N ILE A 249 9.24 -22.99 19.05
CA ILE A 249 10.63 -22.84 18.61
C ILE A 249 11.02 -21.38 18.88
N VAL A 250 12.13 -21.17 19.57
CA VAL A 250 12.63 -19.83 19.90
C VAL A 250 13.66 -19.41 18.86
N GLU A 251 13.47 -18.24 18.27
CA GLU A 251 14.46 -17.53 17.47
C GLU A 251 14.79 -16.22 18.23
N ASP A 252 16.01 -16.11 18.75
CA ASP A 252 16.44 -15.12 19.74
C ASP A 252 17.60 -14.21 19.27
N ARG A 253 17.92 -14.22 17.95
CA ARG A 253 19.08 -13.50 17.41
C ARG A 253 18.75 -12.36 16.47
N ALA A 254 17.54 -12.35 15.91
CA ALA A 254 17.16 -11.40 14.90
C ALA A 254 17.00 -9.97 15.45
N VAL A 255 17.62 -9.00 14.80
CA VAL A 255 17.55 -7.58 15.18
C VAL A 255 16.66 -6.74 14.24
N ASN A 256 16.08 -7.35 13.21
CA ASN A 256 15.18 -6.71 12.27
C ASN A 256 14.26 -7.71 11.58
N THR A 257 13.21 -7.21 10.90
CA THR A 257 12.20 -8.07 10.25
C THR A 257 12.81 -9.01 9.19
N ARG A 258 13.89 -8.61 8.52
CA ARG A 258 14.56 -9.46 7.52
C ARG A 258 15.19 -10.67 8.18
N GLU A 259 15.87 -10.48 9.28
CA GLU A 259 16.51 -11.52 10.06
C GLU A 259 15.46 -12.40 10.76
N ASN A 260 14.40 -11.81 11.33
CA ASN A 260 13.27 -12.57 11.85
C ASN A 260 12.77 -13.60 10.84
N LEU A 261 12.55 -13.18 9.59
CA LEU A 261 12.08 -14.08 8.54
C LEU A 261 13.14 -15.14 8.17
N LEU A 262 14.38 -14.72 7.91
CA LEU A 262 15.45 -15.64 7.47
C LEU A 262 15.81 -16.66 8.54
N PHE A 263 15.97 -16.21 9.79
CA PHE A 263 16.37 -17.09 10.88
C PHE A 263 15.24 -18.05 11.27
N SER A 264 13.99 -17.58 11.27
CA SER A 264 12.82 -18.46 11.46
C SER A 264 12.77 -19.57 10.41
N TYR A 265 12.99 -19.24 9.12
CA TYR A 265 13.02 -20.26 8.07
C TYR A 265 14.17 -21.23 8.20
N ALA A 266 15.34 -20.78 8.68
CA ALA A 266 16.50 -21.65 8.92
C ALA A 266 16.27 -22.67 10.06
N LEU A 267 15.31 -22.41 10.95
CA LEU A 267 14.93 -23.33 12.03
C LEU A 267 13.93 -24.42 11.60
N MET A 268 13.42 -24.37 10.36
CA MET A 268 12.47 -25.35 9.83
C MET A 268 13.24 -26.49 9.15
N PRO A 269 13.19 -27.75 9.68
CA PRO A 269 13.94 -28.88 9.12
C PRO A 269 13.61 -29.15 7.65
N GLU A 270 12.35 -28.98 7.26
CA GLU A 270 11.88 -29.20 5.88
C GLU A 270 12.56 -28.27 4.87
N VAL A 271 12.90 -27.03 5.29
CA VAL A 271 13.64 -26.09 4.44
C VAL A 271 15.05 -26.57 4.16
N ALA A 272 15.72 -27.14 5.16
CA ALA A 272 17.05 -27.75 4.99
C ALA A 272 17.02 -28.98 4.05
N GLU A 273 15.88 -29.69 4.00
CA GLU A 273 15.64 -30.80 3.08
C GLU A 273 15.15 -30.36 1.68
N GLY A 274 15.09 -29.04 1.41
CA GLY A 274 14.61 -28.49 0.14
C GLY A 274 13.08 -28.54 -0.04
N LYS A 275 12.32 -28.83 1.01
CA LYS A 275 10.86 -28.81 1.01
C LYS A 275 10.34 -27.40 1.31
N THR A 276 9.11 -27.12 0.92
CA THR A 276 8.45 -25.83 1.19
C THR A 276 7.31 -26.03 2.18
N PRO A 277 7.52 -25.77 3.49
CA PRO A 277 6.46 -25.84 4.48
C PRO A 277 5.43 -24.72 4.28
N LYS A 278 4.22 -24.93 4.77
CA LYS A 278 3.18 -23.89 4.82
C LYS A 278 3.47 -22.98 6.01
N VAL A 279 3.88 -21.76 5.74
CA VAL A 279 4.25 -20.79 6.77
C VAL A 279 3.23 -19.67 6.82
N THR A 280 2.76 -19.35 8.04
CA THR A 280 1.96 -18.16 8.31
C THR A 280 2.72 -17.20 9.22
N VAL A 281 2.91 -15.97 8.78
CA VAL A 281 3.55 -14.90 9.56
C VAL A 281 2.46 -14.12 10.31
N ALA A 282 2.59 -14.06 11.64
CA ALA A 282 1.72 -13.27 12.52
C ALA A 282 2.44 -11.99 12.95
N THR A 283 1.81 -10.86 12.69
CA THR A 283 2.30 -9.53 13.08
C THR A 283 1.14 -8.56 13.22
N THR A 284 1.38 -7.25 13.47
CA THR A 284 0.31 -6.24 13.50
C THR A 284 -0.25 -5.96 12.10
N SER A 285 -1.54 -5.61 12.02
CA SER A 285 -2.24 -5.38 10.74
C SER A 285 -1.56 -4.34 9.86
N TYR A 286 -1.06 -3.25 10.42
CA TYR A 286 -0.38 -2.20 9.68
C TYR A 286 0.99 -2.64 9.13
N HIS A 287 1.72 -3.53 9.84
CA HIS A 287 3.03 -4.04 9.45
C HIS A 287 2.97 -5.22 8.46
N LEU A 288 1.84 -5.93 8.43
CA LEU A 288 1.67 -7.19 7.72
C LEU A 288 2.11 -7.11 6.26
N PHE A 289 1.63 -6.11 5.53
CA PHE A 289 1.90 -6.04 4.09
C PHE A 289 3.38 -5.81 3.78
N ARG A 290 4.06 -4.94 4.56
CA ARG A 290 5.51 -4.74 4.41
C ARG A 290 6.31 -6.00 4.75
N ALA A 291 5.94 -6.72 5.80
CA ALA A 291 6.58 -8.02 6.14
C ALA A 291 6.41 -9.05 5.01
N LEU A 292 5.21 -9.12 4.40
CA LEU A 292 4.93 -10.00 3.26
C LEU A 292 5.69 -9.61 1.99
N LEU A 293 5.82 -8.30 1.69
CA LEU A 293 6.64 -7.80 0.59
C LEU A 293 8.11 -8.15 0.79
N LEU A 294 8.61 -8.02 2.03
CA LEU A 294 9.97 -8.39 2.38
C LEU A 294 10.18 -9.89 2.24
N ALA A 295 9.30 -10.73 2.76
CA ALA A 295 9.35 -12.18 2.59
C ALA A 295 9.39 -12.57 1.10
N ARG A 296 8.56 -11.93 0.25
CA ARG A 296 8.59 -12.13 -1.19
C ARG A 296 9.95 -11.76 -1.80
N SER A 297 10.53 -10.63 -1.39
CA SER A 297 11.84 -10.18 -1.90
C SER A 297 13.00 -11.12 -1.53
N LEU A 298 12.81 -11.91 -0.47
CA LEU A 298 13.73 -12.95 0.01
C LEU A 298 13.44 -14.34 -0.61
N GLY A 299 12.45 -14.45 -1.50
CA GLY A 299 12.04 -15.73 -2.08
C GLY A 299 11.26 -16.64 -1.12
N LEU A 300 10.87 -16.15 0.07
CA LEU A 300 10.18 -16.93 1.07
C LEU A 300 8.68 -17.03 0.77
N LYS A 301 8.12 -18.25 0.81
CA LYS A 301 6.68 -18.49 0.57
C LYS A 301 5.94 -18.49 1.90
N CYS A 302 5.13 -17.49 2.16
CA CYS A 302 4.29 -17.42 3.35
C CYS A 302 2.97 -16.72 3.09
N TRP A 303 2.03 -16.97 3.99
CA TRP A 303 0.82 -16.19 4.20
C TRP A 303 1.02 -15.28 5.40
N GLY A 304 0.06 -14.42 5.66
CA GLY A 304 0.18 -13.57 6.84
C GLY A 304 -1.16 -13.30 7.50
N VAL A 305 -1.11 -13.01 8.80
CA VAL A 305 -2.26 -12.61 9.61
C VAL A 305 -1.87 -11.39 10.44
N GLY A 306 -2.77 -10.41 10.49
CA GLY A 306 -2.57 -9.17 11.23
C GLY A 306 -3.31 -9.17 12.56
N ALA A 307 -2.62 -8.81 13.63
CA ALA A 307 -3.25 -8.47 14.89
C ALA A 307 -3.83 -7.05 14.83
N PRO A 308 -5.07 -6.81 15.28
CA PRO A 308 -5.67 -5.48 15.27
C PRO A 308 -4.96 -4.54 16.24
N THR A 309 -4.92 -3.25 15.90
CA THR A 309 -4.34 -2.19 16.73
C THR A 309 -5.30 -1.00 16.82
N LYS A 310 -5.10 -0.14 17.83
CA LYS A 310 -5.91 1.07 18.00
C LYS A 310 -5.72 2.00 16.80
N VAL A 311 -6.81 2.59 16.29
CA VAL A 311 -6.81 3.40 15.07
C VAL A 311 -5.79 4.54 15.12
N TYR A 312 -5.74 5.30 16.22
CA TYR A 312 -4.81 6.43 16.34
C TYR A 312 -3.33 6.03 16.19
N PHE A 313 -2.99 4.81 16.63
CA PHE A 313 -1.65 4.26 16.47
C PHE A 313 -1.43 3.73 15.06
N ALA A 314 -2.43 2.98 14.55
CA ALA A 314 -2.35 2.33 13.24
C ALA A 314 -2.14 3.31 12.09
N VAL A 315 -2.77 4.50 12.13
CA VAL A 315 -2.64 5.54 11.09
C VAL A 315 -1.20 6.02 10.96
N ASN A 316 -0.59 6.43 12.07
CA ASN A 316 0.80 6.90 12.06
C ASN A 316 1.77 5.77 11.70
N ALA A 317 1.54 4.57 12.26
CA ALA A 317 2.34 3.39 11.95
C ALA A 317 2.24 3.03 10.45
N PHE A 318 1.06 3.14 9.84
CA PHE A 318 0.87 2.86 8.40
C PHE A 318 1.66 3.82 7.51
N ILE A 319 1.73 5.11 7.84
CA ILE A 319 2.60 6.08 7.14
C ILE A 319 4.06 5.62 7.22
N ARG A 320 4.52 5.21 8.41
CA ARG A 320 5.87 4.67 8.61
C ARG A 320 6.11 3.40 7.78
N GLU A 321 5.13 2.51 7.68
CA GLU A 321 5.23 1.29 6.86
C GLU A 321 5.31 1.61 5.36
N PHE A 322 4.58 2.62 4.90
CA PHE A 322 4.69 3.09 3.51
C PHE A 322 6.07 3.70 3.23
N ILE A 323 6.60 4.53 4.13
CA ILE A 323 7.98 5.06 4.02
C ILE A 323 8.99 3.90 3.99
N GLY A 324 8.81 2.88 4.85
CA GLY A 324 9.61 1.67 4.85
C GLY A 324 9.55 0.91 3.51
N TYR A 325 8.39 0.83 2.89
CA TYR A 325 8.23 0.26 1.55
C TYR A 325 8.99 1.07 0.48
N LEU A 326 8.88 2.39 0.50
CA LEU A 326 9.62 3.25 -0.42
C LEU A 326 11.14 3.08 -0.26
N SER A 327 11.60 2.95 1.00
CA SER A 327 13.02 2.66 1.30
C SER A 327 13.49 1.33 0.73
N MET A 328 12.67 0.26 0.85
CA MET A 328 12.96 -1.06 0.27
C MET A 328 13.06 -1.01 -1.27
N THR A 329 12.28 -0.15 -1.91
CA THR A 329 12.20 -0.01 -3.37
C THR A 329 12.90 1.23 -3.91
N ARG A 330 13.72 1.90 -3.08
CA ARG A 330 14.35 3.21 -3.37
C ARG A 330 15.05 3.28 -4.72
N ARG A 331 15.80 2.24 -5.11
CA ARG A 331 16.53 2.22 -6.38
C ARG A 331 15.58 2.36 -7.57
N ARG A 332 14.42 1.66 -7.55
CA ARG A 332 13.40 1.78 -8.60
C ARG A 332 12.86 3.19 -8.66
N HIS A 333 12.46 3.76 -7.51
CA HIS A 333 11.91 5.12 -7.46
C HIS A 333 12.92 6.16 -7.93
N LEU A 334 14.19 6.07 -7.51
CA LEU A 334 15.25 6.97 -7.96
C LEU A 334 15.44 6.89 -9.49
N ILE A 335 15.54 5.68 -10.06
CA ILE A 335 15.70 5.52 -11.51
C ILE A 335 14.48 6.11 -12.25
N THR A 336 13.27 5.75 -11.84
CA THR A 336 12.04 6.24 -12.50
C THR A 336 11.95 7.75 -12.42
N LEU A 337 12.13 8.35 -11.22
CA LEU A 337 12.05 9.79 -11.06
C LEU A 337 13.17 10.51 -11.83
N SER A 338 14.39 9.99 -11.86
CA SER A 338 15.48 10.58 -12.65
C SER A 338 15.15 10.59 -14.14
N LEU A 339 14.62 9.47 -14.68
CA LEU A 339 14.19 9.41 -16.08
C LEU A 339 13.04 10.38 -16.37
N CYS A 340 12.04 10.43 -15.51
CA CYS A 340 10.92 11.38 -15.63
C CYS A 340 11.40 12.82 -15.55
N THR A 341 12.35 13.14 -14.68
CA THR A 341 12.94 14.48 -14.55
C THR A 341 13.68 14.90 -15.83
N VAL A 342 14.53 14.01 -16.37
CA VAL A 342 15.24 14.27 -17.62
C VAL A 342 14.27 14.52 -18.78
N LEU A 343 13.24 13.65 -18.91
CA LEU A 343 12.22 13.81 -19.93
C LEU A 343 11.43 15.11 -19.76
N TYR A 344 11.08 15.44 -18.52
CA TYR A 344 10.37 16.69 -18.20
C TYR A 344 11.19 17.93 -18.57
N ILE A 345 12.47 17.96 -18.21
CA ILE A 345 13.39 19.06 -18.56
C ILE A 345 13.52 19.16 -20.09
N ALA A 346 13.71 18.05 -20.79
CA ALA A 346 13.82 18.04 -22.25
C ALA A 346 12.55 18.59 -22.91
N LEU A 347 11.36 18.19 -22.41
CA LEU A 347 10.08 18.70 -22.89
C LEU A 347 9.90 20.20 -22.60
N ALA A 348 10.26 20.66 -21.42
CA ALA A 348 10.18 22.07 -21.04
C ALA A 348 11.11 22.92 -21.92
N LEU A 349 12.34 22.48 -22.18
CA LEU A 349 13.28 23.15 -23.08
C LEU A 349 12.79 23.15 -24.54
N PHE A 350 12.17 22.06 -24.97
CA PHE A 350 11.59 21.97 -26.31
C PHE A 350 10.42 22.94 -26.49
N VAL A 351 9.50 23.02 -25.52
CA VAL A 351 8.39 23.97 -25.55
C VAL A 351 8.90 25.42 -25.52
N TRP A 352 9.91 25.70 -24.66
CA TRP A 352 10.54 27.01 -24.64
C TRP A 352 11.17 27.39 -25.98
N TRP A 353 11.90 26.44 -26.62
CA TRP A 353 12.49 26.63 -27.94
C TRP A 353 11.42 26.89 -29.02
N MET A 354 10.35 26.11 -29.04
CA MET A 354 9.23 26.31 -30.00
C MET A 354 8.61 27.71 -29.85
N HIS A 355 8.44 28.16 -28.60
CA HIS A 355 7.93 29.48 -28.32
C HIS A 355 8.92 30.59 -28.78
N SER A 356 10.20 30.43 -28.47
CA SER A 356 11.23 31.40 -28.88
C SER A 356 11.44 31.47 -30.40
N ALA A 357 11.17 30.34 -31.11
CA ALA A 357 11.25 30.25 -32.56
C ALA A 357 9.96 30.76 -33.27
N GLY A 358 8.95 31.23 -32.51
CA GLY A 358 7.67 31.70 -33.06
C GLY A 358 6.80 30.62 -33.69
N LEU A 359 7.09 29.32 -33.41
CA LEU A 359 6.36 28.18 -33.94
C LEU A 359 5.04 27.91 -33.20
N VAL A 360 4.88 28.43 -32.00
CA VAL A 360 3.65 28.41 -31.22
C VAL A 360 3.29 29.86 -30.92
N GLY A 361 2.18 30.34 -31.54
CA GLY A 361 1.68 31.71 -31.35
C GLY A 361 1.15 31.88 -29.94
N THR A 362 1.43 33.05 -29.34
CA THR A 362 0.59 33.56 -28.25
C THR A 362 -0.79 33.80 -28.85
N GLY A 363 -1.79 33.01 -28.44
CA GLY A 363 -3.16 33.20 -28.89
C GLY A 363 -3.73 34.55 -28.38
N GLU A 364 -3.31 35.65 -29.03
CA GLU A 364 -4.04 36.90 -28.93
C GLU A 364 -5.27 36.76 -29.84
N PRO A 365 -6.49 36.95 -29.33
CA PRO A 365 -7.65 37.09 -30.19
C PRO A 365 -7.47 38.35 -31.02
N MET A 366 -7.51 38.19 -32.35
CA MET A 366 -7.70 39.34 -33.27
C MET A 366 -9.02 40.04 -33.00
#